data_ba65f735333af76ab806e38c0b3dad9d
#
_entry.id   ba65f735333af76ab806e38c0b3dad9d
#
_cell.length_a   1.000
_cell.length_b   1.000
_cell.length_c   1.000
_cell.angle_alpha   90.00
_cell.angle_beta   90.00
_cell.angle_gamma   90.00
#
_symmetry.space_group_name_H-M   'P 1'
#
loop_
_entity.id
_entity.type
_entity.pdbx_description
1 polymer ?
#
loop_
_entity_poly.entity_id
_entity_poly.type
_entity_poly.pdbx_seq_one_letter_code
_entity_poly.pdbx_strand_id
1 'polypeptide(L)'
;RMKAKQPPHLLVMTATPIPRTVAMTVFGDLDISTLKELPSGRVAITTHVIPVLEKPHFLDRAWQRVKEEVAKGHQVYIVAPRIANPNKKLTEREIAAALLLGEELLDNEEMVAVEELAPQLASGALSGLKIAVLHGKQSSEIKDQTMAAFAAGQIQVLIATTVIEVGVDVPNASMMVIMDADRFGVSQLHQLRGRVGRGSAPGLCLLVSSAQEDSPSMQRLISVAATLDGFELARIDLEQRKEGDVLGRSQSGGKSHLRLLRVLRDESLIDQAREVAVKILKTDPDLSHLPELHNAVEKLNL
;
A
#
# COMPACT_ATOMS: atom_id res chain seq x y z
N ARG A 1 -24.08 37.95 0.50
CA ARG A 1 -23.06 37.72 -0.57
C ARG A 1 -21.71 37.52 0.12
N MET A 2 -21.35 36.29 0.44
CA MET A 2 -20.00 35.95 0.84
C MET A 2 -19.06 36.17 -0.36
N LYS A 3 -18.03 37.02 -0.18
CA LYS A 3 -16.93 37.17 -1.13
C LYS A 3 -16.30 35.79 -1.27
N ALA A 4 -16.34 35.19 -2.46
CA ALA A 4 -15.65 33.95 -2.78
C ALA A 4 -14.16 34.17 -2.48
N LYS A 5 -13.65 33.51 -1.43
CA LYS A 5 -12.20 33.42 -1.22
C LYS A 5 -11.66 32.67 -2.43
N GLN A 6 -10.56 33.17 -2.99
CA GLN A 6 -9.84 32.44 -4.05
C GLN A 6 -9.58 31.02 -3.53
N PRO A 7 -9.88 29.97 -4.30
CA PRO A 7 -9.59 28.61 -3.90
C PRO A 7 -8.10 28.47 -3.60
N PRO A 8 -7.71 27.77 -2.53
CA PRO A 8 -6.31 27.56 -2.21
C PRO A 8 -5.65 26.71 -3.30
N HIS A 9 -4.36 26.93 -3.55
CA HIS A 9 -3.57 26.02 -4.37
C HIS A 9 -3.49 24.67 -3.66
N LEU A 10 -3.81 23.58 -4.37
CA LEU A 10 -3.82 22.22 -3.83
C LEU A 10 -2.72 21.41 -4.51
N LEU A 11 -1.79 20.87 -3.74
CA LEU A 11 -0.81 19.88 -4.17
C LEU A 11 -1.09 18.54 -3.49
N VAL A 12 -1.44 17.53 -4.27
CA VAL A 12 -1.62 16.15 -3.80
C VAL A 12 -0.40 15.33 -4.18
N MET A 13 0.24 14.71 -3.20
CA MET A 13 1.41 13.86 -3.42
C MET A 13 1.12 12.44 -2.94
N THR A 14 1.57 11.46 -3.71
CA THR A 14 1.48 10.04 -3.34
C THR A 14 2.78 9.33 -3.67
N ALA A 15 3.19 8.41 -2.82
CA ALA A 15 4.35 7.54 -3.05
C ALA A 15 4.00 6.34 -3.95
N THR A 16 2.73 5.99 -4.07
CA THR A 16 2.24 4.97 -4.99
C THR A 16 1.64 5.66 -6.20
N PRO A 17 2.25 5.51 -7.39
CA PRO A 17 1.73 6.16 -8.57
C PRO A 17 0.33 5.63 -8.87
N ILE A 18 -0.60 6.57 -9.06
CA ILE A 18 -1.89 6.25 -9.66
C ILE A 18 -1.64 6.22 -11.17
N PRO A 19 -1.98 5.14 -11.89
CA PRO A 19 -1.86 5.14 -13.35
C PRO A 19 -2.49 6.39 -13.94
N ARG A 20 -1.79 7.02 -14.89
CA ARG A 20 -2.15 8.33 -15.42
C ARG A 20 -3.61 8.39 -15.87
N THR A 21 -4.09 7.33 -16.48
CA THR A 21 -5.49 7.18 -16.91
C THR A 21 -6.50 7.24 -15.78
N VAL A 22 -6.21 6.58 -14.65
CA VAL A 22 -7.08 6.65 -13.45
C VAL A 22 -7.03 8.05 -12.86
N ALA A 23 -5.83 8.63 -12.75
CA ALA A 23 -5.68 9.99 -12.25
C ALA A 23 -6.42 11.01 -13.13
N MET A 24 -6.38 10.86 -14.44
CA MET A 24 -7.10 11.71 -15.39
C MET A 24 -8.61 11.54 -15.37
N THR A 25 -9.10 10.34 -15.07
CA THR A 25 -10.55 10.08 -14.97
C THR A 25 -11.15 10.51 -13.64
N VAL A 26 -10.37 10.44 -12.55
CA VAL A 26 -10.81 10.79 -11.19
C VAL A 26 -10.50 12.25 -10.84
N PHE A 27 -9.37 12.77 -11.34
CA PHE A 27 -8.84 14.11 -11.03
C PHE A 27 -8.57 14.88 -12.31
N GLY A 28 -9.51 14.86 -13.26
CA GLY A 28 -9.35 15.43 -14.62
C GLY A 28 -9.01 16.91 -14.67
N ASP A 29 -9.23 17.64 -13.59
CA ASP A 29 -8.95 19.05 -13.39
C ASP A 29 -7.54 19.34 -12.81
N LEU A 30 -6.77 18.30 -12.45
CA LEU A 30 -5.43 18.45 -11.88
C LEU A 30 -4.34 18.18 -12.92
N ASP A 31 -3.28 18.99 -12.87
CA ASP A 31 -2.04 18.73 -13.59
C ASP A 31 -1.22 17.66 -12.86
N ILE A 32 -0.66 16.72 -13.63
CA ILE A 32 0.08 15.58 -13.07
C ILE A 32 1.56 15.73 -13.42
N SER A 33 2.40 15.76 -12.39
CA SER A 33 3.86 15.67 -12.50
C SER A 33 4.35 14.36 -11.89
N THR A 34 5.19 13.64 -12.63
CA THR A 34 5.67 12.32 -12.22
C THR A 34 7.18 12.33 -12.09
N LEU A 35 7.68 11.90 -10.91
CA LEU A 35 9.09 11.66 -10.65
C LEU A 35 9.38 10.17 -10.89
N LYS A 36 10.14 9.85 -11.93
CA LYS A 36 10.51 8.46 -12.30
C LYS A 36 11.88 8.05 -11.80
N GLU A 37 12.72 9.02 -11.45
CA GLU A 37 14.08 8.76 -11.02
C GLU A 37 14.15 8.43 -9.54
N LEU A 38 14.92 7.39 -9.21
CA LEU A 38 15.25 7.10 -7.83
C LEU A 38 16.39 8.03 -7.37
N PRO A 39 16.41 8.43 -6.09
CA PRO A 39 17.54 9.19 -5.55
C PRO A 39 18.86 8.47 -5.81
N SER A 40 19.89 9.23 -6.22
CA SER A 40 21.22 8.71 -6.46
C SER A 40 21.81 8.06 -5.19
N GLY A 41 22.47 6.92 -5.34
CA GLY A 41 23.09 6.19 -4.23
C GLY A 41 22.18 5.21 -3.48
N ARG A 42 20.94 5.04 -3.89
CA ARG A 42 20.06 4.03 -3.28
C ARG A 42 20.48 2.63 -3.70
N VAL A 43 20.75 1.78 -2.70
CA VAL A 43 21.10 0.38 -2.95
C VAL A 43 19.83 -0.43 -3.25
N ALA A 44 19.93 -1.41 -4.14
CA ALA A 44 18.79 -2.24 -4.53
C ALA A 44 18.22 -3.01 -3.32
N ILE A 45 16.88 -3.10 -3.27
CA ILE A 45 16.16 -3.90 -2.29
C ILE A 45 15.81 -5.23 -2.95
N THR A 46 16.30 -6.32 -2.38
CA THR A 46 15.92 -7.67 -2.80
C THR A 46 14.67 -8.10 -2.06
N THR A 47 13.69 -8.65 -2.77
CA THR A 47 12.43 -9.10 -2.17
C THR A 47 12.24 -10.59 -2.44
N HIS A 48 11.89 -11.35 -1.40
CA HIS A 48 11.60 -12.79 -1.51
C HIS A 48 10.26 -13.12 -0.86
N VAL A 49 9.53 -14.04 -1.45
CA VAL A 49 8.30 -14.62 -0.87
C VAL A 49 8.67 -15.88 -0.10
N ILE A 50 8.10 -16.02 1.11
CA ILE A 50 8.28 -17.18 1.99
C ILE A 50 6.94 -17.90 2.12
N PRO A 51 6.69 -18.99 1.36
CA PRO A 51 5.48 -19.79 1.42
C PRO A 51 5.57 -20.75 2.62
N VAL A 52 5.04 -20.35 3.77
CA VAL A 52 5.23 -21.12 5.03
C VAL A 52 4.47 -22.44 5.06
N LEU A 53 3.39 -22.61 4.29
CA LEU A 53 2.66 -23.89 4.20
C LEU A 53 3.50 -24.96 3.54
N GLU A 54 4.13 -24.65 2.41
CA GLU A 54 4.92 -25.60 1.63
C GLU A 54 6.35 -25.72 2.15
N LYS A 55 6.91 -24.61 2.68
CA LYS A 55 8.33 -24.52 3.07
C LYS A 55 8.50 -23.86 4.44
N PRO A 56 8.00 -24.51 5.53
CA PRO A 56 8.04 -23.92 6.86
C PRO A 56 9.45 -23.60 7.36
N HIS A 57 10.46 -24.37 6.94
CA HIS A 57 11.86 -24.15 7.29
C HIS A 57 12.42 -22.81 6.74
N PHE A 58 11.79 -22.19 5.75
CA PHE A 58 12.18 -20.87 5.26
C PHE A 58 11.90 -19.78 6.30
N LEU A 59 10.88 -19.97 7.15
CA LEU A 59 10.62 -19.05 8.26
C LEU A 59 11.72 -19.12 9.30
N ASP A 60 12.22 -20.30 9.64
CA ASP A 60 13.37 -20.46 10.54
C ASP A 60 14.61 -19.78 9.96
N ARG A 61 14.84 -19.94 8.65
CA ARG A 61 15.93 -19.27 7.95
C ARG A 61 15.77 -17.74 7.96
N ALA A 62 14.54 -17.23 7.87
CA ALA A 62 14.26 -15.80 7.98
C ALA A 62 14.66 -15.26 9.37
N TRP A 63 14.32 -15.96 10.45
CA TRP A 63 14.73 -15.56 11.79
C TRP A 63 16.25 -15.62 12.01
N GLN A 64 16.93 -16.61 11.43
CA GLN A 64 18.39 -16.64 11.41
C GLN A 64 18.95 -15.42 10.67
N ARG A 65 18.36 -15.06 9.53
CA ARG A 65 18.77 -13.89 8.76
C ARG A 65 18.57 -12.59 9.54
N VAL A 66 17.51 -12.45 10.34
CA VAL A 66 17.33 -11.32 11.26
C VAL A 66 18.51 -11.22 12.24
N LYS A 67 18.91 -12.33 12.86
CA LYS A 67 20.08 -12.35 13.76
C LYS A 67 21.37 -11.98 13.05
N GLU A 68 21.58 -12.45 11.83
CA GLU A 68 22.76 -12.11 11.02
C GLU A 68 22.83 -10.61 10.72
N GLU A 69 21.69 -9.97 10.36
CA GLU A 69 21.64 -8.53 10.10
C GLU A 69 21.91 -7.73 11.38
N VAL A 70 21.32 -8.14 12.50
CA VAL A 70 21.56 -7.50 13.81
C VAL A 70 23.02 -7.67 14.25
N ALA A 71 23.62 -8.83 14.01
CA ALA A 71 25.05 -9.07 14.34
C ALA A 71 26.00 -8.17 13.52
N LYS A 72 25.58 -7.73 12.32
CA LYS A 72 26.30 -6.74 11.52
C LYS A 72 26.12 -5.30 12.01
N GLY A 73 25.29 -5.08 13.03
CA GLY A 73 24.95 -3.77 13.55
C GLY A 73 23.76 -3.11 12.85
N HIS A 74 23.05 -3.82 11.96
CA HIS A 74 21.87 -3.32 11.30
C HIS A 74 20.60 -3.50 12.14
N GLN A 75 19.53 -2.83 11.72
CA GLN A 75 18.23 -2.89 12.37
C GLN A 75 17.19 -3.54 11.44
N VAL A 76 16.17 -4.14 12.04
CA VAL A 76 15.17 -4.91 11.33
C VAL A 76 13.75 -4.47 11.71
N TYR A 77 12.89 -4.33 10.71
CA TYR A 77 11.45 -4.21 10.88
C TYR A 77 10.79 -5.58 10.74
N ILE A 78 9.84 -5.88 11.61
CA ILE A 78 8.89 -6.99 11.45
C ILE A 78 7.50 -6.37 11.46
N VAL A 79 6.73 -6.59 10.40
CA VAL A 79 5.38 -6.01 10.24
C VAL A 79 4.37 -7.11 10.30
N ALA A 80 3.31 -6.90 11.08
CA ALA A 80 2.16 -7.80 11.13
C ALA A 80 0.85 -7.02 10.92
N PRO A 81 -0.20 -7.63 10.34
CA PRO A 81 -1.40 -6.92 9.92
C PRO A 81 -2.26 -6.41 11.07
N ARG A 82 -2.13 -6.98 12.27
CA ARG A 82 -3.00 -6.65 13.43
C ARG A 82 -2.24 -6.32 14.70
N ILE A 83 -2.95 -5.62 15.61
CA ILE A 83 -2.43 -5.20 16.94
C ILE A 83 -2.59 -6.31 17.97
N ALA A 84 -3.79 -6.85 18.11
CA ALA A 84 -4.17 -7.89 19.08
C ALA A 84 -5.52 -8.53 18.77
N ASN A 85 -5.61 -9.71 19.14
CA ASN A 85 -6.55 -10.66 19.72
C ASN A 85 -7.66 -11.24 18.84
N PRO A 86 -7.54 -12.54 18.50
CA PRO A 86 -8.58 -13.31 17.84
C PRO A 86 -9.78 -13.64 18.76
N ASN A 87 -9.69 -13.43 20.08
CA ASN A 87 -10.73 -13.81 21.04
C ASN A 87 -11.90 -12.84 21.18
N LYS A 88 -11.93 -11.73 20.42
CA LYS A 88 -13.16 -10.96 20.27
C LYS A 88 -14.00 -11.63 19.18
N LYS A 89 -14.78 -12.65 19.54
CA LYS A 89 -15.88 -13.11 18.68
C LYS A 89 -16.65 -11.87 18.23
N LEU A 90 -16.68 -11.63 16.93
CA LEU A 90 -17.52 -10.60 16.36
C LEU A 90 -18.92 -10.80 16.90
N THR A 91 -19.52 -9.76 17.45
CA THR A 91 -20.93 -9.83 17.88
C THR A 91 -21.79 -10.05 16.63
N GLU A 92 -22.95 -10.67 16.81
CA GLU A 92 -23.90 -10.89 15.70
C GLU A 92 -24.22 -9.60 14.93
N ARG A 93 -24.16 -8.43 15.59
CA ARG A 93 -24.33 -7.13 14.99
C ARG A 93 -23.15 -6.73 14.09
N GLU A 94 -21.92 -7.02 14.48
CA GLU A 94 -20.71 -6.75 13.68
C GLU A 94 -20.64 -7.68 12.47
N ILE A 95 -21.04 -8.93 12.62
CA ILE A 95 -21.18 -9.90 11.52
C ILE A 95 -22.25 -9.42 10.52
N ALA A 96 -23.41 -9.00 11.01
CA ALA A 96 -24.47 -8.49 10.15
C ALA A 96 -24.09 -7.20 9.43
N ALA A 97 -23.34 -6.31 10.08
CA ALA A 97 -22.84 -5.07 9.48
C ALA A 97 -21.79 -5.35 8.39
N ALA A 98 -20.85 -6.27 8.62
CA ALA A 98 -19.85 -6.67 7.64
C ALA A 98 -20.50 -7.33 6.40
N LEU A 99 -21.46 -8.22 6.61
CA LEU A 99 -22.26 -8.83 5.52
C LEU A 99 -23.06 -7.81 4.70
N LEU A 100 -23.61 -6.78 5.37
CA LEU A 100 -24.35 -5.68 4.72
C LEU A 100 -23.42 -4.79 3.88
N LEU A 101 -22.15 -4.65 4.29
CA LEU A 101 -21.14 -3.85 3.59
C LEU A 101 -20.41 -4.65 2.50
N GLY A 102 -20.75 -5.94 2.31
CA GLY A 102 -20.07 -6.81 1.35
C GLY A 102 -18.62 -7.09 1.69
N GLU A 103 -18.21 -6.87 2.95
CA GLU A 103 -16.91 -7.26 3.44
C GLU A 103 -16.90 -8.78 3.59
N GLU A 104 -15.97 -9.48 2.93
CA GLU A 104 -15.70 -10.88 3.19
C GLU A 104 -15.32 -10.99 4.68
N LEU A 105 -16.11 -11.74 5.44
CA LEU A 105 -15.74 -12.18 6.78
C LEU A 105 -14.59 -13.16 6.62
N LEU A 106 -13.38 -12.61 6.48
CA LEU A 106 -12.17 -13.40 6.49
C LEU A 106 -12.07 -14.07 7.86
N ASP A 107 -11.93 -15.39 7.87
CA ASP A 107 -11.74 -16.19 9.09
C ASP A 107 -10.68 -15.54 9.97
N ASN A 108 -11.11 -15.03 11.13
CA ASN A 108 -10.29 -14.20 12.01
C ASN A 108 -9.27 -15.00 12.82
N GLU A 109 -9.24 -16.32 12.66
CA GLU A 109 -8.53 -17.23 13.60
C GLU A 109 -7.03 -17.36 13.34
N GLU A 110 -6.51 -16.94 12.18
CA GLU A 110 -5.12 -17.23 11.80
C GLU A 110 -4.20 -16.00 11.59
N MET A 111 -4.67 -14.77 11.87
CA MET A 111 -3.84 -13.59 11.63
C MET A 111 -2.85 -13.31 12.75
N VAL A 112 -1.58 -13.17 12.40
CA VAL A 112 -0.51 -12.85 13.36
C VAL A 112 -0.71 -11.44 13.95
N ALA A 113 -0.79 -11.39 15.27
CA ALA A 113 -0.93 -10.15 16.03
C ALA A 113 0.41 -9.70 16.62
N VAL A 114 0.70 -8.41 16.55
CA VAL A 114 1.97 -7.83 17.02
C VAL A 114 2.19 -8.11 18.53
N GLU A 115 1.13 -7.99 19.35
CA GLU A 115 1.20 -8.20 20.79
C GLU A 115 1.48 -9.65 21.18
N GLU A 116 1.17 -10.63 20.33
CA GLU A 116 1.44 -12.05 20.54
C GLU A 116 2.77 -12.46 19.93
N LEU A 117 3.08 -11.94 18.75
CA LEU A 117 4.31 -12.24 18.03
C LEU A 117 5.56 -11.78 18.79
N ALA A 118 5.50 -10.60 19.40
CA ALA A 118 6.66 -10.01 20.05
C ALA A 118 7.18 -10.86 21.23
N PRO A 119 6.37 -11.30 22.21
CA PRO A 119 6.84 -12.18 23.27
C PRO A 119 7.28 -13.56 22.76
N GLN A 120 6.62 -14.12 21.74
CA GLN A 120 7.02 -15.39 21.12
C GLN A 120 8.42 -15.31 20.50
N LEU A 121 8.68 -14.26 19.72
CA LEU A 121 10.00 -14.06 19.12
C LEU A 121 11.08 -13.73 20.16
N ALA A 122 10.75 -12.92 21.18
CA ALA A 122 11.69 -12.54 22.24
C ALA A 122 12.11 -13.73 23.12
N SER A 123 11.21 -14.66 23.40
CA SER A 123 11.53 -15.88 24.18
C SER A 123 12.05 -17.03 23.31
N GLY A 124 11.82 -16.99 22.01
CA GLY A 124 12.15 -18.04 21.05
C GLY A 124 13.22 -17.63 20.03
N ALA A 125 12.81 -17.53 18.77
CA ALA A 125 13.72 -17.37 17.64
C ALA A 125 14.64 -16.14 17.70
N LEU A 126 14.22 -15.04 18.32
CA LEU A 126 15.00 -13.80 18.45
C LEU A 126 15.44 -13.50 19.89
N SER A 127 15.56 -14.54 20.73
CA SER A 127 16.02 -14.41 22.12
C SER A 127 17.38 -13.69 22.17
N GLY A 128 17.50 -12.79 23.16
CA GLY A 128 18.70 -11.97 23.38
C GLY A 128 18.79 -10.68 22.54
N LEU A 129 17.85 -10.44 21.62
CA LEU A 129 17.80 -9.18 20.87
C LEU A 129 16.94 -8.13 21.59
N LYS A 130 17.25 -6.86 21.38
CA LYS A 130 16.48 -5.72 21.88
C LYS A 130 15.29 -5.47 20.96
N ILE A 131 14.14 -5.97 21.38
CA ILE A 131 12.89 -5.89 20.60
C ILE A 131 11.96 -4.84 21.24
N ALA A 132 11.32 -4.04 20.39
CA ALA A 132 10.23 -3.15 20.80
C ALA A 132 9.00 -3.34 19.88
N VAL A 133 7.85 -2.90 20.38
CA VAL A 133 6.56 -2.99 19.69
C VAL A 133 6.03 -1.60 19.40
N LEU A 134 5.47 -1.41 18.18
CA LEU A 134 4.88 -0.16 17.75
C LEU A 134 3.54 -0.41 17.05
N HIS A 135 2.44 0.16 17.59
CA HIS A 135 1.11 0.01 16.99
C HIS A 135 0.20 1.21 17.24
N GLY A 136 -0.87 1.32 16.47
CA GLY A 136 -1.76 2.48 16.45
C GLY A 136 -2.48 2.80 17.76
N LYS A 137 -2.69 1.81 18.65
CA LYS A 137 -3.36 2.00 19.96
C LYS A 137 -2.49 2.67 21.03
N GLN A 138 -1.17 2.73 20.80
CA GLN A 138 -0.24 3.41 21.73
C GLN A 138 -0.44 4.94 21.65
N SER A 139 -0.15 5.65 22.75
CA SER A 139 -0.13 7.11 22.76
C SER A 139 0.94 7.66 21.81
N SER A 140 0.77 8.87 21.33
CA SER A 140 1.75 9.52 20.46
C SER A 140 3.13 9.60 21.11
N GLU A 141 3.18 9.89 22.42
CA GLU A 141 4.42 9.97 23.19
C GLU A 141 5.21 8.65 23.18
N ILE A 142 4.51 7.51 23.43
CA ILE A 142 5.15 6.18 23.40
C ILE A 142 5.65 5.86 21.98
N LYS A 143 4.85 6.19 20.95
CA LYS A 143 5.25 5.98 19.55
C LYS A 143 6.51 6.79 19.21
N ASP A 144 6.54 8.07 19.58
CA ASP A 144 7.66 8.96 19.30
C ASP A 144 8.92 8.52 20.05
N GLN A 145 8.80 8.14 21.33
CA GLN A 145 9.92 7.60 22.12
C GLN A 145 10.46 6.29 21.53
N THR A 146 9.58 5.37 21.13
CA THR A 146 9.98 4.09 20.53
C THR A 146 10.68 4.30 19.21
N MET A 147 10.16 5.18 18.35
CA MET A 147 10.79 5.51 17.06
C MET A 147 12.12 6.22 17.25
N ALA A 148 12.23 7.14 18.21
CA ALA A 148 13.49 7.81 18.53
C ALA A 148 14.55 6.80 19.03
N ALA A 149 14.18 5.89 19.92
CA ALA A 149 15.05 4.84 20.42
C ALA A 149 15.49 3.86 19.31
N PHE A 150 14.58 3.54 18.38
CA PHE A 150 14.90 2.74 17.20
C PHE A 150 15.85 3.49 16.27
N ALA A 151 15.59 4.74 15.94
CA ALA A 151 16.47 5.56 15.10
C ALA A 151 17.87 5.75 15.71
N ALA A 152 17.97 5.81 17.06
CA ALA A 152 19.22 5.88 17.79
C ALA A 152 19.98 4.54 17.91
N GLY A 153 19.45 3.43 17.35
CA GLY A 153 20.07 2.10 17.42
C GLY A 153 19.95 1.40 18.79
N GLN A 154 19.17 1.94 19.71
CA GLN A 154 18.94 1.34 21.04
C GLN A 154 18.04 0.10 20.95
N ILE A 155 17.17 0.04 19.93
CA ILE A 155 16.31 -1.08 19.59
C ILE A 155 16.85 -1.71 18.30
N GLN A 156 16.99 -3.03 18.28
CA GLN A 156 17.53 -3.80 17.16
C GLN A 156 16.44 -4.29 16.22
N VAL A 157 15.30 -4.69 16.79
CA VAL A 157 14.14 -5.19 16.05
C VAL A 157 12.89 -4.43 16.47
N LEU A 158 12.21 -3.83 15.50
CA LEU A 158 10.95 -3.14 15.73
C LEU A 158 9.82 -3.97 15.12
N ILE A 159 8.93 -4.50 15.98
CA ILE A 159 7.73 -5.22 15.56
C ILE A 159 6.57 -4.24 15.52
N ALA A 160 5.95 -4.06 14.36
CA ALA A 160 4.95 -3.02 14.19
C ALA A 160 3.78 -3.44 13.31
N THR A 161 2.69 -2.69 13.38
CA THR A 161 1.63 -2.70 12.37
C THR A 161 1.97 -1.73 11.23
N THR A 162 1.03 -1.48 10.33
CA THR A 162 1.16 -0.52 9.22
C THR A 162 1.50 0.92 9.63
N VAL A 163 1.47 1.25 10.91
CA VAL A 163 1.81 2.61 11.40
C VAL A 163 3.21 3.08 10.96
N ILE A 164 4.09 2.16 10.59
CA ILE A 164 5.42 2.49 10.07
C ILE A 164 5.43 2.94 8.60
N GLU A 165 4.30 2.87 7.89
CA GLU A 165 4.17 3.44 6.54
C GLU A 165 4.44 4.94 6.53
N VAL A 166 4.12 5.62 7.64
CA VAL A 166 4.38 7.04 7.85
C VAL A 166 5.34 7.20 9.03
N GLY A 167 6.41 7.97 8.91
CA GLY A 167 7.28 8.22 10.05
C GLY A 167 8.75 8.50 9.70
N VAL A 168 9.60 8.32 10.71
CA VAL A 168 11.02 8.65 10.69
C VAL A 168 11.78 7.71 9.75
N ASP A 169 12.70 8.29 9.00
CA ASP A 169 13.67 7.54 8.20
C ASP A 169 14.76 6.92 9.09
N VAL A 170 14.98 5.63 8.96
CA VAL A 170 16.04 4.89 9.71
C VAL A 170 17.00 4.26 8.70
N PRO A 171 18.07 4.97 8.31
CA PRO A 171 19.01 4.49 7.28
C PRO A 171 19.68 3.15 7.63
N ASN A 172 19.85 2.86 8.92
CA ASN A 172 20.47 1.62 9.41
C ASN A 172 19.53 0.39 9.35
N ALA A 173 18.24 0.57 9.01
CA ALA A 173 17.32 -0.53 8.82
C ALA A 173 17.54 -1.18 7.44
N SER A 174 18.17 -2.36 7.43
CA SER A 174 18.53 -3.10 6.22
C SER A 174 17.51 -4.18 5.86
N MET A 175 16.69 -4.64 6.81
CA MET A 175 15.82 -5.77 6.60
C MET A 175 14.39 -5.51 7.08
N MET A 176 13.43 -6.04 6.32
CA MET A 176 12.01 -6.06 6.66
C MET A 176 11.43 -7.46 6.48
N VAL A 177 10.68 -7.91 7.46
CA VAL A 177 9.87 -9.13 7.40
C VAL A 177 8.42 -8.73 7.51
N ILE A 178 7.59 -9.06 6.53
CA ILE A 178 6.15 -8.78 6.53
C ILE A 178 5.42 -10.11 6.73
N MET A 179 4.78 -10.26 7.88
CA MET A 179 3.97 -11.42 8.23
C MET A 179 2.60 -11.31 7.57
N ASP A 180 2.02 -12.44 7.16
CA ASP A 180 0.73 -12.49 6.43
C ASP A 180 0.69 -11.47 5.29
N ALA A 181 1.73 -11.47 4.47
CA ALA A 181 1.94 -10.46 3.41
C ALA A 181 0.79 -10.45 2.38
N ASP A 182 0.09 -11.55 2.21
CA ASP A 182 -1.10 -11.69 1.37
C ASP A 182 -2.31 -10.86 1.86
N ARG A 183 -2.29 -10.40 3.11
CA ARG A 183 -3.32 -9.52 3.68
C ARG A 183 -3.08 -8.03 3.39
N PHE A 184 -1.95 -7.69 2.83
CA PHE A 184 -1.61 -6.30 2.47
C PHE A 184 -1.89 -6.00 1.01
N GLY A 185 -2.33 -4.78 0.73
CA GLY A 185 -2.43 -4.29 -0.65
C GLY A 185 -1.05 -4.10 -1.28
N VAL A 186 -0.97 -4.16 -2.61
CA VAL A 186 0.29 -3.98 -3.37
C VAL A 186 0.95 -2.65 -3.01
N SER A 187 0.17 -1.58 -2.93
CA SER A 187 0.63 -0.24 -2.55
C SER A 187 1.25 -0.21 -1.15
N GLN A 188 0.64 -0.89 -0.18
CA GLN A 188 1.17 -0.99 1.18
C GLN A 188 2.48 -1.76 1.23
N LEU A 189 2.55 -2.92 0.54
CA LEU A 189 3.79 -3.70 0.44
C LEU A 189 4.92 -2.88 -0.19
N HIS A 190 4.61 -2.08 -1.22
CA HIS A 190 5.58 -1.19 -1.85
C HIS A 190 6.09 -0.11 -0.89
N GLN A 191 5.20 0.54 -0.14
CA GLN A 191 5.55 1.57 0.84
C GLN A 191 6.37 1.00 2.00
N LEU A 192 5.96 -0.15 2.55
CA LEU A 192 6.70 -0.86 3.60
C LEU A 192 8.09 -1.24 3.11
N ARG A 193 8.20 -1.91 1.96
CA ARG A 193 9.49 -2.25 1.35
C ARG A 193 10.40 -1.03 1.19
N GLY A 194 9.83 0.10 0.84
CA GLY A 194 10.54 1.38 0.70
C GLY A 194 11.14 1.93 2.01
N ARG A 195 10.85 1.34 3.17
CA ARG A 195 11.40 1.76 4.48
C ARG A 195 12.76 1.19 4.79
N VAL A 196 13.24 0.21 4.04
CA VAL A 196 14.59 -0.38 4.20
C VAL A 196 15.48 -0.06 2.99
N GLY A 197 16.78 -0.28 3.14
CA GLY A 197 17.76 0.00 2.07
C GLY A 197 17.91 1.49 1.78
N ARG A 198 17.77 2.35 2.80
CA ARG A 198 17.95 3.80 2.70
C ARG A 198 19.37 4.24 3.08
N GLY A 199 20.16 3.34 3.66
CA GLY A 199 21.56 3.53 3.97
C GLY A 199 22.49 2.91 2.92
N SER A 200 23.74 2.64 3.33
CA SER A 200 24.75 2.00 2.49
C SER A 200 24.62 0.48 2.38
N ALA A 201 23.84 -0.15 3.27
CA ALA A 201 23.59 -1.59 3.25
C ALA A 201 22.50 -1.96 2.26
N PRO A 202 22.61 -3.09 1.52
CA PRO A 202 21.56 -3.58 0.64
C PRO A 202 20.30 -3.91 1.45
N GLY A 203 19.14 -3.51 0.91
CA GLY A 203 17.85 -3.80 1.53
C GLY A 203 17.39 -5.23 1.27
N LEU A 204 16.77 -5.87 2.26
CA LEU A 204 16.13 -7.17 2.15
C LEU A 204 14.69 -7.09 2.65
N CYS A 205 13.74 -7.51 1.83
CA CYS A 205 12.33 -7.61 2.19
C CYS A 205 11.85 -9.05 2.05
N LEU A 206 11.31 -9.62 3.12
CA LEU A 206 10.74 -10.96 3.15
C LEU A 206 9.22 -10.88 3.30
N LEU A 207 8.50 -11.43 2.34
CA LEU A 207 7.04 -11.50 2.32
C LEU A 207 6.61 -12.88 2.79
N VAL A 208 6.21 -13.02 4.05
CA VAL A 208 5.79 -14.29 4.66
C VAL A 208 4.30 -14.47 4.43
N SER A 209 3.91 -15.61 3.88
CA SER A 209 2.51 -15.91 3.58
C SER A 209 2.18 -17.39 3.80
N SER A 210 0.97 -17.63 4.33
CA SER A 210 0.34 -18.95 4.40
C SER A 210 -0.62 -19.23 3.24
N ALA A 211 -0.67 -18.35 2.23
CA ALA A 211 -1.48 -18.58 1.04
C ALA A 211 -0.93 -19.77 0.21
N GLN A 212 -1.82 -20.53 -0.39
CA GLN A 212 -1.46 -21.65 -1.29
C GLN A 212 -0.66 -21.17 -2.51
N GLU A 213 0.29 -21.97 -3.00
CA GLU A 213 1.23 -21.61 -4.07
C GLU A 213 0.52 -21.15 -5.36
N ASP A 214 -0.58 -21.79 -5.74
CA ASP A 214 -1.34 -21.45 -6.96
C ASP A 214 -2.43 -20.37 -6.73
N SER A 215 -2.54 -19.82 -5.52
CA SER A 215 -3.55 -18.82 -5.21
C SER A 215 -3.29 -17.47 -5.89
N PRO A 216 -4.34 -16.69 -6.21
CA PRO A 216 -4.18 -15.33 -6.72
C PRO A 216 -3.36 -14.44 -5.77
N SER A 217 -3.49 -14.66 -4.46
CA SER A 217 -2.73 -13.94 -3.43
C SER A 217 -1.23 -14.22 -3.54
N MET A 218 -0.83 -15.49 -3.71
CA MET A 218 0.58 -15.87 -3.90
C MET A 218 1.14 -15.29 -5.20
N GLN A 219 0.41 -15.37 -6.31
CA GLN A 219 0.80 -14.81 -7.60
C GLN A 219 1.02 -13.28 -7.50
N ARG A 220 0.18 -12.60 -6.73
CA ARG A 220 0.35 -11.17 -6.42
C ARG A 220 1.65 -10.89 -5.67
N LEU A 221 1.97 -11.68 -4.63
CA LEU A 221 3.22 -11.52 -3.87
C LEU A 221 4.45 -11.76 -4.73
N ILE A 222 4.41 -12.77 -5.60
CA ILE A 222 5.49 -13.05 -6.56
C ILE A 222 5.67 -11.87 -7.51
N SER A 223 4.58 -11.30 -8.02
CA SER A 223 4.63 -10.12 -8.89
C SER A 223 5.22 -8.91 -8.16
N VAL A 224 4.84 -8.68 -6.90
CA VAL A 224 5.42 -7.61 -6.06
C VAL A 224 6.92 -7.84 -5.82
N ALA A 225 7.35 -9.09 -5.63
CA ALA A 225 8.75 -9.41 -5.41
C ALA A 225 9.61 -9.23 -6.68
N ALA A 226 9.01 -9.41 -7.86
CA ALA A 226 9.72 -9.36 -9.14
C ALA A 226 10.07 -7.94 -9.60
N THR A 227 9.33 -6.90 -9.14
CA THR A 227 9.57 -5.53 -9.61
C THR A 227 9.73 -4.52 -8.47
N LEU A 228 10.56 -3.51 -8.70
CA LEU A 228 10.71 -2.32 -7.84
C LEU A 228 9.98 -1.10 -8.43
N ASP A 229 9.49 -1.21 -9.66
CA ASP A 229 8.79 -0.12 -10.34
C ASP A 229 7.40 0.08 -9.74
N GLY A 230 7.19 1.23 -9.09
CA GLY A 230 5.91 1.60 -8.49
C GLY A 230 4.78 1.71 -9.52
N PHE A 231 5.06 2.06 -10.79
CA PHE A 231 4.05 2.14 -11.85
C PHE A 231 3.59 0.77 -12.28
N GLU A 232 4.51 -0.18 -12.42
CA GLU A 232 4.18 -1.56 -12.72
C GLU A 232 3.37 -2.18 -11.58
N LEU A 233 3.75 -1.93 -10.33
CA LEU A 233 3.00 -2.37 -9.16
C LEU A 233 1.58 -1.78 -9.11
N ALA A 234 1.43 -0.51 -9.42
CA ALA A 234 0.12 0.12 -9.49
C ALA A 234 -0.75 -0.48 -10.61
N ARG A 235 -0.15 -0.86 -11.75
CA ARG A 235 -0.84 -1.57 -12.82
C ARG A 235 -1.29 -2.96 -12.38
N ILE A 236 -0.43 -3.71 -11.69
CA ILE A 236 -0.77 -5.02 -11.13
C ILE A 236 -1.94 -4.91 -10.14
N ASP A 237 -1.92 -3.92 -9.24
CA ASP A 237 -2.98 -3.69 -8.27
C ASP A 237 -4.32 -3.38 -8.96
N LEU A 238 -4.28 -2.58 -10.02
CA LEU A 238 -5.45 -2.22 -10.81
C LEU A 238 -6.04 -3.40 -11.60
N GLU A 239 -5.20 -4.22 -12.21
CA GLU A 239 -5.62 -5.41 -12.96
C GLU A 239 -6.31 -6.44 -12.05
N GLN A 240 -5.91 -6.52 -10.79
CA GLN A 240 -6.49 -7.44 -9.80
C GLN A 240 -7.76 -6.90 -9.15
N ARG A 241 -7.87 -5.57 -9.00
CA ARG A 241 -9.11 -4.91 -8.60
C ARG A 241 -10.03 -4.84 -9.81
N LYS A 242 -11.28 -5.30 -9.67
CA LYS A 242 -12.27 -5.07 -10.73
C LYS A 242 -12.40 -3.55 -10.94
N GLU A 243 -12.45 -3.11 -12.20
CA GLU A 243 -12.51 -1.67 -12.58
C GLU A 243 -13.55 -0.84 -11.79
N GLY A 244 -14.60 -1.49 -11.27
CA GLY A 244 -15.64 -0.87 -10.44
C GLY A 244 -15.16 -0.40 -9.07
N ASP A 245 -14.22 -1.09 -8.44
CA ASP A 245 -13.71 -0.75 -7.11
C ASP A 245 -12.75 0.45 -7.16
N VAL A 246 -12.03 0.62 -8.25
CA VAL A 246 -11.05 1.70 -8.43
C VAL A 246 -11.71 3.08 -8.54
N LEU A 247 -12.93 3.14 -9.06
CA LEU A 247 -13.68 4.39 -9.24
C LEU A 247 -14.57 4.75 -8.02
N GLY A 248 -14.38 4.08 -6.87
CA GLY A 248 -15.07 4.41 -5.62
C GLY A 248 -16.57 4.10 -5.62
N ARG A 249 -17.02 3.11 -6.42
CA ARG A 249 -18.43 2.88 -6.71
C ARG A 249 -19.09 1.71 -6.01
N SER A 250 -18.36 0.95 -5.22
CA SER A 250 -18.94 -0.07 -4.34
C SER A 250 -19.94 0.51 -3.32
N GLN A 251 -19.83 1.83 -3.03
CA GLN A 251 -20.74 2.49 -2.07
C GLN A 251 -22.05 3.05 -2.67
N SER A 252 -22.22 3.14 -3.99
CA SER A 252 -23.39 3.80 -4.58
C SER A 252 -24.09 3.09 -5.74
N GLY A 253 -23.73 1.82 -6.05
CA GLY A 253 -24.47 1.04 -7.07
C GLY A 253 -24.48 1.62 -8.50
N GLY A 254 -23.68 2.64 -8.78
CA GLY A 254 -23.68 3.37 -10.05
C GLY A 254 -22.83 2.71 -11.13
N LYS A 255 -23.36 2.60 -12.35
CA LYS A 255 -22.63 2.14 -13.55
C LYS A 255 -21.52 3.15 -13.92
N SER A 256 -20.38 2.67 -14.45
CA SER A 256 -19.31 3.54 -14.97
C SER A 256 -19.85 4.58 -15.95
N HIS A 257 -19.48 5.89 -15.82
CA HIS A 257 -19.83 6.91 -16.80
C HIS A 257 -19.12 6.67 -18.15
N LEU A 258 -18.01 5.91 -18.11
CA LEU A 258 -17.31 5.45 -19.31
C LEU A 258 -18.06 4.21 -19.83
N ARG A 259 -19.02 4.42 -20.74
CA ARG A 259 -19.88 3.34 -21.27
C ARG A 259 -19.12 2.31 -22.12
N LEU A 260 -18.03 2.71 -22.76
CA LEU A 260 -17.32 1.96 -23.80
C LEU A 260 -15.83 1.77 -23.52
N LEU A 261 -15.21 2.57 -22.64
CA LEU A 261 -13.78 2.57 -22.40
C LEU A 261 -13.39 1.81 -21.14
N ARG A 262 -12.32 1.04 -21.24
CA ARG A 262 -11.65 0.40 -20.11
C ARG A 262 -10.39 1.19 -19.79
N VAL A 263 -10.33 1.75 -18.58
CA VAL A 263 -9.28 2.68 -18.13
C VAL A 263 -7.87 2.14 -18.38
N LEU A 264 -7.67 0.82 -18.26
CA LEU A 264 -6.36 0.20 -18.45
C LEU A 264 -6.02 -0.17 -19.91
N ARG A 265 -7.03 -0.41 -20.75
CA ARG A 265 -6.82 -0.86 -22.14
C ARG A 265 -6.80 0.27 -23.14
N ASP A 266 -7.55 1.33 -22.82
CA ASP A 266 -7.85 2.40 -23.77
C ASP A 266 -7.12 3.71 -23.40
N GLU A 267 -5.94 3.61 -22.75
CA GLU A 267 -5.14 4.74 -22.27
C GLU A 267 -4.87 5.78 -23.40
N SER A 268 -4.42 5.30 -24.54
CA SER A 268 -4.13 6.17 -25.68
C SER A 268 -5.37 6.89 -26.21
N LEU A 269 -6.54 6.26 -26.13
CA LEU A 269 -7.80 6.85 -26.56
C LEU A 269 -8.28 7.93 -25.58
N ILE A 270 -8.07 7.72 -24.28
CA ILE A 270 -8.39 8.70 -23.24
C ILE A 270 -7.50 9.93 -23.39
N ASP A 271 -6.20 9.76 -23.64
CA ASP A 271 -5.27 10.86 -23.91
C ASP A 271 -5.68 11.67 -25.16
N GLN A 272 -5.99 10.99 -26.26
CA GLN A 272 -6.47 11.64 -27.49
C GLN A 272 -7.77 12.41 -27.27
N ALA A 273 -8.73 11.80 -26.55
CA ALA A 273 -9.99 12.47 -26.24
C ALA A 273 -9.78 13.75 -25.42
N ARG A 274 -8.87 13.73 -24.44
CA ARG A 274 -8.51 14.91 -23.65
C ARG A 274 -7.87 16.01 -24.51
N GLU A 275 -6.93 15.66 -25.38
CA GLU A 275 -6.32 16.63 -26.28
C GLU A 275 -7.34 17.31 -27.19
N VAL A 276 -8.30 16.55 -27.70
CA VAL A 276 -9.41 17.08 -28.50
C VAL A 276 -10.30 17.98 -27.67
N ALA A 277 -10.68 17.56 -26.46
CA ALA A 277 -11.50 18.37 -25.55
C ALA A 277 -10.83 19.70 -25.20
N VAL A 278 -9.52 19.71 -24.89
CA VAL A 278 -8.76 20.94 -24.63
C VAL A 278 -8.73 21.85 -25.82
N LYS A 279 -8.60 21.33 -27.05
CA LYS A 279 -8.64 22.14 -28.30
C LYS A 279 -10.01 22.76 -28.53
N ILE A 280 -11.08 21.98 -28.30
CA ILE A 280 -12.46 22.47 -28.42
C ILE A 280 -12.71 23.61 -27.43
N LEU A 281 -12.44 23.37 -26.14
CA LEU A 281 -12.70 24.36 -25.09
C LEU A 281 -11.86 25.63 -25.20
N LYS A 282 -10.69 25.59 -25.86
CA LYS A 282 -9.93 26.79 -26.16
C LYS A 282 -10.59 27.69 -27.24
N THR A 283 -11.34 27.09 -28.17
CA THR A 283 -11.98 27.79 -29.28
C THR A 283 -13.46 28.07 -29.02
N ASP A 284 -14.12 27.22 -28.27
CA ASP A 284 -15.56 27.28 -27.94
C ASP A 284 -15.77 26.86 -26.45
N PRO A 285 -15.47 27.76 -25.50
CA PRO A 285 -15.55 27.42 -24.04
C PRO A 285 -16.94 26.98 -23.56
N ASP A 286 -17.98 27.54 -24.18
CA ASP A 286 -19.38 27.28 -23.82
C ASP A 286 -20.03 26.21 -24.72
N LEU A 287 -19.25 25.57 -25.60
CA LEU A 287 -19.72 24.56 -26.56
C LEU A 287 -20.90 25.06 -27.44
N SER A 288 -20.97 26.35 -27.67
CA SER A 288 -22.09 26.99 -28.39
C SER A 288 -22.19 26.56 -29.86
N HIS A 289 -21.06 26.17 -30.48
CA HIS A 289 -20.99 25.64 -31.84
C HIS A 289 -21.16 24.13 -31.93
N LEU A 290 -21.24 23.44 -30.75
CA LEU A 290 -21.35 21.98 -30.63
C LEU A 290 -22.53 21.58 -29.71
N PRO A 291 -23.80 21.87 -30.11
CA PRO A 291 -24.97 21.72 -29.23
C PRO A 291 -25.20 20.29 -28.79
N GLU A 292 -24.85 19.27 -29.56
CA GLU A 292 -24.99 17.88 -29.17
C GLU A 292 -24.00 17.52 -28.04
N LEU A 293 -22.76 18.04 -28.11
CA LEU A 293 -21.75 17.85 -27.06
C LEU A 293 -22.15 18.61 -25.79
N HIS A 294 -22.63 19.86 -25.93
CA HIS A 294 -23.15 20.65 -24.81
C HIS A 294 -24.27 19.90 -24.06
N ASN A 295 -25.28 19.42 -24.79
CA ASN A 295 -26.37 18.63 -24.19
C ASN A 295 -25.90 17.31 -23.54
N ALA A 296 -24.85 16.68 -24.09
CA ALA A 296 -24.29 15.47 -23.52
C ALA A 296 -23.55 15.76 -22.20
N VAL A 297 -22.82 16.88 -22.11
CA VAL A 297 -22.13 17.32 -20.88
C VAL A 297 -23.13 17.71 -19.80
N GLU A 298 -24.19 18.46 -20.14
CA GLU A 298 -25.24 18.82 -19.18
C GLU A 298 -25.91 17.58 -18.58
N LYS A 299 -26.20 16.56 -19.39
CA LYS A 299 -26.78 15.29 -18.91
C LYS A 299 -25.86 14.48 -18.01
N LEU A 300 -24.54 14.73 -18.04
CA LEU A 300 -23.57 14.06 -17.16
C LEU A 300 -23.41 14.77 -15.81
N ASN A 301 -23.75 16.06 -15.74
CA ASN A 301 -23.66 16.89 -14.53
C ASN A 301 -24.95 16.87 -13.69
N LEU A 302 -25.98 16.16 -14.12
CA LEU A 302 -27.21 15.86 -13.40
C LEU A 302 -27.18 14.45 -12.78
#